data_9d5a34cedbefab6a13d8570f8f3a8e33
#
_entry.id   9d5a34cedbefab6a13d8570f8f3a8e33
#
_cell.length_a   1.000
_cell.length_b   1.000
_cell.length_c   1.000
_cell.angle_alpha   90.00
_cell.angle_beta   90.00
_cell.angle_gamma   90.00
#
_symmetry.space_group_name_H-M   'P 1'
#
loop_
_entity.id
_entity.type
_entity.pdbx_description
1 polymer ?
#
loop_
_entity_poly.entity_id
_entity_poly.type
_entity_poly.pdbx_seq_one_letter_code
_entity_poly.pdbx_strand_id
1 'polypeptide(L)'
;MPVPTQLEIIALLNHFNLEGIKYNDGMPDFGPCSIATVQLEHMSIIRYINFSKCDKLCADYFNSINYLNCSLWTSSAVKQYRKAHSLSWHERNDRITCDLIPTKINSFFLHLGGIAECKRANTHT
;
A
#
# COMPACT_ATOMS: atom_id res chain seq x y z
N MET A 1 9.09 12.17 -8.24
CA MET A 1 9.28 10.84 -8.84
C MET A 1 8.55 10.73 -10.16
N PRO A 2 9.17 10.18 -11.20
CA PRO A 2 8.45 9.95 -12.44
C PRO A 2 7.34 8.92 -12.24
N VAL A 3 6.25 9.09 -12.99
CA VAL A 3 5.14 8.13 -12.98
C VAL A 3 5.64 6.82 -13.61
N PRO A 4 5.39 5.65 -12.97
CA PRO A 4 5.80 4.38 -13.55
C PRO A 4 5.17 4.14 -14.91
N THR A 5 5.88 3.45 -15.80
CA THR A 5 5.34 3.09 -17.11
C THR A 5 4.28 1.99 -16.96
N GLN A 6 3.39 1.90 -17.93
CA GLN A 6 2.36 0.85 -17.96
C GLN A 6 3.00 -0.54 -17.98
N LEU A 7 4.12 -0.72 -18.68
CA LEU A 7 4.81 -2.00 -18.71
C LEU A 7 5.37 -2.39 -17.35
N GLU A 8 5.91 -1.45 -16.60
CA GLU A 8 6.39 -1.70 -15.24
C GLU A 8 5.24 -2.17 -14.33
N ILE A 9 4.08 -1.54 -14.47
CA ILE A 9 2.91 -1.89 -13.67
C ILE A 9 2.39 -3.29 -14.03
N ILE A 10 2.33 -3.62 -15.32
CA ILE A 10 1.93 -4.96 -15.77
C ILE A 10 2.86 -6.03 -15.19
N ALA A 11 4.17 -5.79 -15.22
CA ALA A 11 5.14 -6.73 -14.65
C ALA A 11 4.95 -6.92 -13.15
N LEU A 12 4.71 -5.84 -12.41
CA LEU A 12 4.45 -5.91 -10.96
C LEU A 12 3.15 -6.66 -10.66
N LEU A 13 2.08 -6.37 -11.40
CA LEU A 13 0.80 -7.07 -11.22
C LEU A 13 0.94 -8.57 -11.51
N ASN A 14 1.68 -8.93 -12.56
CA ASN A 14 1.94 -10.33 -12.89
C ASN A 14 2.68 -11.06 -11.77
N HIS A 15 3.56 -10.37 -11.04
CA HIS A 15 4.24 -10.94 -9.88
C HIS A 15 3.23 -11.40 -8.81
N PHE A 16 2.09 -10.73 -8.68
CA PHE A 16 1.02 -11.10 -7.76
C PHE A 16 -0.08 -11.92 -8.44
N ASN A 17 0.14 -12.40 -9.67
CA ASN A 17 -0.84 -13.14 -10.48
C ASN A 17 -2.11 -12.32 -10.73
N LEU A 18 -1.96 -11.02 -10.96
CA LEU A 18 -3.06 -10.10 -11.21
C LEU A 18 -3.01 -9.56 -12.63
N GLU A 19 -4.17 -9.37 -13.24
CA GLU A 19 -4.32 -8.71 -14.54
C GLU A 19 -4.59 -7.22 -14.40
N GLY A 20 -5.07 -6.79 -13.25
CA GLY A 20 -5.39 -5.40 -12.97
C GLY A 20 -5.74 -5.20 -11.50
N ILE A 21 -6.13 -3.98 -11.17
CA ILE A 21 -6.58 -3.60 -9.83
C ILE A 21 -8.08 -3.29 -9.90
N LYS A 22 -8.84 -3.95 -9.06
CA LYS A 22 -10.28 -3.71 -8.94
C LYS A 22 -10.51 -2.42 -8.16
N TYR A 23 -11.50 -1.64 -8.60
CA TYR A 23 -11.92 -0.43 -7.89
C TYR A 23 -13.24 -0.70 -7.17
N ASN A 24 -13.31 -0.29 -5.90
CA ASN A 24 -14.51 -0.35 -5.09
C ASN A 24 -14.85 1.08 -4.65
N ASP A 25 -16.04 1.56 -5.03
CA ASP A 25 -16.50 2.91 -4.71
C ASP A 25 -15.49 4.01 -5.11
N GLY A 26 -14.87 3.83 -6.29
CA GLY A 26 -13.92 4.80 -6.83
C GLY A 26 -12.51 4.70 -6.27
N MET A 27 -12.24 3.76 -5.38
CA MET A 27 -10.93 3.55 -4.78
C MET A 27 -10.34 2.21 -5.19
N PRO A 28 -9.01 2.17 -5.47
CA PRO A 28 -8.37 0.92 -5.83
C PRO A 28 -8.32 -0.04 -4.63
N ASP A 29 -8.59 -1.31 -4.89
CA ASP A 29 -8.43 -2.37 -3.91
C ASP A 29 -7.04 -2.98 -4.07
N PHE A 30 -6.11 -2.62 -3.18
CA PHE A 30 -4.75 -3.12 -3.21
C PHE A 30 -4.54 -4.39 -2.37
N GLY A 31 -5.59 -4.92 -1.73
CA GLY A 31 -5.48 -6.13 -0.92
C GLY A 31 -4.76 -7.27 -1.63
N PRO A 32 -5.15 -7.62 -2.88
CA PRO A 32 -4.50 -8.73 -3.60
C PRO A 32 -3.02 -8.54 -3.90
N CYS A 33 -2.48 -7.31 -3.91
CA CYS A 33 -1.05 -7.05 -4.10
C CYS A 33 -0.35 -6.62 -2.81
N SER A 34 -1.00 -6.80 -1.67
CA SER A 34 -0.44 -6.46 -0.37
C SER A 34 0.48 -7.57 0.14
N ILE A 35 1.65 -7.17 0.63
CA ILE A 35 2.58 -8.09 1.32
C ILE A 35 2.15 -8.27 2.77
N ALA A 36 1.57 -7.23 3.36
CA ALA A 36 1.01 -7.26 4.71
C ALA A 36 -0.13 -6.26 4.80
N THR A 37 -1.15 -6.61 5.57
CA THR A 37 -2.27 -5.72 5.86
C THR A 37 -2.40 -5.62 7.37
N VAL A 38 -2.41 -4.40 7.89
CA VAL A 38 -2.52 -4.14 9.33
C VAL A 38 -3.67 -3.19 9.60
N GLN A 39 -4.18 -3.22 10.84
CA GLN A 39 -5.26 -2.34 11.26
C GLN A 39 -4.80 -1.47 12.42
N LEU A 40 -4.98 -0.16 12.29
CA LEU A 40 -4.69 0.80 13.35
C LEU A 40 -5.97 1.05 14.15
N GLU A 41 -5.84 1.29 15.46
CA GLU A 41 -7.00 1.71 16.26
C GLU A 41 -7.51 3.07 15.80
N HIS A 42 -6.60 4.02 15.62
CA HIS A 42 -6.91 5.37 15.15
C HIS A 42 -5.83 5.84 14.21
N MET A 43 -6.22 6.28 13.01
CA MET A 43 -5.31 6.97 12.12
C MET A 43 -5.17 8.43 12.54
N SER A 44 -3.91 8.87 12.65
CA SER A 44 -3.58 10.28 12.79
C SER A 44 -3.70 10.96 11.42
N ILE A 45 -3.89 12.28 11.42
CA ILE A 45 -3.75 13.07 10.20
C ILE A 45 -2.28 13.19 9.75
N ILE A 46 -1.35 12.78 10.61
CA ILE A 46 0.09 12.82 10.32
C ILE A 46 0.53 11.43 9.85
N ARG A 47 0.86 11.32 8.56
CA ARG A 47 1.15 10.03 7.92
C ARG A 47 2.34 9.28 8.53
N TYR A 48 3.42 9.97 8.88
CA TYR A 48 4.58 9.26 9.41
C TYR A 48 4.27 8.57 10.74
N ILE A 49 3.34 9.12 11.52
CA ILE A 49 2.88 8.49 12.78
C ILE A 49 2.14 7.20 12.45
N ASN A 50 1.25 7.23 11.47
CA ASN A 50 0.52 6.03 11.04
C ASN A 50 1.48 4.97 10.51
N PHE A 51 2.44 5.36 9.68
CA PHE A 51 3.39 4.43 9.07
C PHE A 51 4.32 3.82 10.12
N SER A 52 4.70 4.57 11.14
CA SER A 52 5.48 4.05 12.26
C SER A 52 4.71 2.98 13.03
N LYS A 53 3.41 3.20 13.28
CA LYS A 53 2.53 2.22 13.90
C LYS A 53 2.34 0.99 13.02
N CYS A 54 2.18 1.20 11.71
CA CYS A 54 2.09 0.10 10.74
C CYS A 54 3.35 -0.76 10.74
N ASP A 55 4.52 -0.14 10.77
CA ASP A 55 5.79 -0.86 10.80
C ASP A 55 5.87 -1.76 12.05
N LYS A 56 5.41 -1.28 13.19
CA LYS A 56 5.40 -2.07 14.42
C LYS A 56 4.44 -3.26 14.32
N LEU A 57 3.22 -3.03 13.86
CA LEU A 57 2.23 -4.09 13.69
C LEU A 57 2.69 -5.10 12.64
N CYS A 58 3.32 -4.63 11.57
CA CYS A 58 3.88 -5.49 10.54
C CYS A 58 5.02 -6.34 11.09
N ALA A 59 5.87 -5.79 11.97
CA ALA A 59 6.93 -6.54 12.63
C ALA A 59 6.34 -7.71 13.45
N ASP A 60 5.28 -7.45 14.20
CA ASP A 60 4.59 -8.48 14.98
C ASP A 60 4.01 -9.56 14.05
N TYR A 61 3.39 -9.16 12.95
CA TYR A 61 2.86 -10.08 11.95
C TYR A 61 3.97 -10.92 11.30
N PHE A 62 5.05 -10.28 10.84
CA PHE A 62 6.18 -10.97 10.22
C PHE A 62 6.82 -11.98 11.17
N ASN A 63 6.93 -11.63 12.44
CA ASN A 63 7.44 -12.56 13.46
C ASN A 63 6.51 -13.75 13.65
N SER A 64 5.20 -13.51 13.61
CA SER A 64 4.21 -14.58 13.78
C SER A 64 4.25 -15.62 12.66
N ILE A 65 4.61 -15.20 11.44
CA ILE A 65 4.70 -16.09 10.27
C ILE A 65 6.13 -16.46 9.91
N ASN A 66 7.10 -16.05 10.70
CA ASN A 66 8.53 -16.27 10.41
C ASN A 66 8.90 -15.79 9.00
N TYR A 67 8.48 -14.57 8.65
CA TYR A 67 8.62 -14.00 7.30
C TYR A 67 10.10 -13.97 6.90
N LEU A 68 10.40 -14.50 5.71
CA LEU A 68 11.76 -14.65 5.19
C LEU A 68 12.68 -15.41 6.14
N ASN A 69 12.12 -16.41 6.86
CA ASN A 69 12.84 -17.21 7.86
C ASN A 69 13.46 -16.37 8.98
N CYS A 70 12.78 -15.30 9.36
CA CYS A 70 13.22 -14.40 10.42
C CYS A 70 12.08 -14.17 11.41
N SER A 71 12.36 -14.31 12.70
CA SER A 71 11.40 -14.04 13.78
C SER A 71 11.89 -12.95 14.72
N LEU A 72 12.82 -12.10 14.25
CA LEU A 72 13.40 -11.00 15.01
C LEU A 72 13.12 -9.64 14.35
N TRP A 73 11.96 -9.52 13.69
CA TRP A 73 11.56 -8.26 13.06
C TRP A 73 11.26 -7.20 14.11
N THR A 74 11.75 -6.00 13.86
CA THR A 74 11.44 -4.79 14.63
C THR A 74 10.78 -3.78 13.70
N SER A 75 10.16 -2.73 14.24
CA SER A 75 9.60 -1.68 13.40
C SER A 75 10.68 -1.02 12.53
N SER A 76 11.90 -0.85 13.05
CA SER A 76 13.03 -0.32 12.29
C SER A 76 13.41 -1.25 11.13
N ALA A 77 13.43 -2.56 11.36
CA ALA A 77 13.74 -3.55 10.34
C ALA A 77 12.68 -3.54 9.23
N VAL A 78 11.41 -3.42 9.58
CA VAL A 78 10.31 -3.31 8.60
C VAL A 78 10.47 -2.04 7.77
N LYS A 79 10.78 -0.92 8.41
CA LYS A 79 11.01 0.35 7.71
C LYS A 79 12.14 0.25 6.70
N GLN A 80 13.26 -0.38 7.10
CA GLN A 80 14.41 -0.59 6.21
C GLN A 80 14.04 -1.52 5.06
N TYR A 81 13.31 -2.60 5.35
CA TYR A 81 12.86 -3.56 4.35
C TYR A 81 11.97 -2.90 3.30
N ARG A 82 10.95 -2.14 3.73
CA ARG A 82 10.05 -1.50 2.77
C ARG A 82 10.76 -0.44 1.92
N LYS A 83 11.75 0.26 2.47
CA LYS A 83 12.56 1.21 1.69
C LYS A 83 13.45 0.48 0.69
N ALA A 84 14.12 -0.59 1.11
CA ALA A 84 15.02 -1.36 0.25
C ALA A 84 14.26 -2.02 -0.92
N HIS A 85 13.01 -2.42 -0.70
CA HIS A 85 12.19 -3.11 -1.71
C HIS A 85 11.16 -2.21 -2.37
N SER A 86 11.24 -0.90 -2.17
CA SER A 86 10.32 0.09 -2.76
C SER A 86 8.86 -0.23 -2.47
N LEU A 87 8.55 -0.43 -1.18
CA LEU A 87 7.22 -0.69 -0.68
C LEU A 87 6.72 0.53 0.11
N SER A 88 5.43 0.76 0.05
CA SER A 88 4.78 1.87 0.75
C SER A 88 3.52 1.39 1.45
N TRP A 89 3.19 2.04 2.57
CA TRP A 89 1.91 1.84 3.22
C TRP A 89 0.83 2.65 2.49
N HIS A 90 -0.25 1.97 2.14
CA HIS A 90 -1.45 2.60 1.60
C HIS A 90 -2.55 2.59 2.65
N GLU A 91 -3.05 3.76 3.01
CA GLU A 91 -4.15 3.92 3.96
C GLU A 91 -5.48 3.77 3.23
N ARG A 92 -6.31 2.81 3.66
CA ARG A 92 -7.64 2.63 3.07
C ARG A 92 -8.61 3.71 3.56
N ASN A 93 -9.72 3.87 2.85
CA ASN A 93 -10.76 4.85 3.18
C ASN A 93 -11.47 4.59 4.51
N ASP A 94 -11.38 3.37 5.05
CA ASP A 94 -11.96 3.06 6.36
C ASP A 94 -11.24 3.75 7.51
N ARG A 95 -10.07 4.34 7.23
CA ARG A 95 -9.22 5.05 8.19
C ARG A 95 -8.72 4.15 9.33
N ILE A 96 -8.63 2.86 9.07
CA ILE A 96 -8.20 1.82 10.00
C ILE A 96 -7.17 0.92 9.34
N THR A 97 -7.41 0.51 8.08
CA THR A 97 -6.63 -0.52 7.40
C THR A 97 -5.54 0.09 6.55
N CYS A 98 -4.34 -0.49 6.63
CA CYS A 98 -3.19 -0.11 5.79
C CYS A 98 -2.63 -1.35 5.10
N ASP A 99 -2.33 -1.23 3.82
CA ASP A 99 -1.72 -2.28 3.01
C ASP A 99 -0.28 -1.92 2.65
N LEU A 100 0.63 -2.87 2.81
CA LEU A 100 2.02 -2.71 2.37
C LEU A 100 2.13 -3.20 0.93
N ILE A 101 2.32 -2.28 -0.01
CA ILE A 101 2.26 -2.55 -1.44
C ILE A 101 3.46 -1.92 -2.17
N PRO A 102 3.77 -2.41 -3.39
CA PRO A 102 4.79 -1.74 -4.19
C PRO A 102 4.47 -0.27 -4.42
N THR A 103 5.44 0.58 -4.15
CA THR A 103 5.30 2.05 -4.29
C THR A 103 4.85 2.43 -5.70
N LYS A 104 5.35 1.74 -6.72
CA LYS A 104 5.00 2.00 -8.12
C LYS A 104 3.52 1.73 -8.40
N ILE A 105 2.97 0.65 -7.84
CA ILE A 105 1.53 0.34 -7.98
C ILE A 105 0.71 1.42 -7.28
N ASN A 106 1.09 1.77 -6.06
CA ASN A 106 0.40 2.81 -5.29
C ASN A 106 0.36 4.13 -6.07
N SER A 107 1.50 4.59 -6.56
CA SER A 107 1.61 5.86 -7.29
C SER A 107 0.80 5.85 -8.58
N PHE A 108 0.87 4.76 -9.35
CA PHE A 108 0.19 4.67 -10.64
C PHE A 108 -1.33 4.72 -10.48
N PHE A 109 -1.90 3.89 -9.59
CA PHE A 109 -3.35 3.80 -9.46
C PHE A 109 -3.95 4.97 -8.67
N LEU A 110 -3.23 5.52 -7.71
CA LEU A 110 -3.69 6.74 -7.03
C LEU A 110 -3.72 7.93 -7.97
N HIS A 111 -2.74 8.04 -8.87
CA HIS A 111 -2.74 9.08 -9.89
C HIS A 111 -3.96 8.97 -10.79
N LEU A 112 -4.28 7.75 -11.27
CA LEU A 112 -5.47 7.52 -12.08
C LEU A 112 -6.76 7.81 -11.31
N GLY A 113 -6.83 7.37 -10.05
CA GLY A 113 -7.97 7.62 -9.19
C GLY A 113 -8.21 9.11 -8.96
N GLY A 114 -7.15 9.87 -8.72
CA GLY A 114 -7.23 11.31 -8.56
C GLY A 114 -7.76 12.01 -9.81
N ILE A 115 -7.33 11.58 -10.98
CA ILE A 115 -7.85 12.10 -12.25
C ILE A 115 -9.34 11.79 -12.40
N ALA A 116 -9.74 10.55 -12.10
CA ALA A 116 -11.14 10.13 -12.19
C ALA A 116 -12.03 10.92 -11.24
N GLU A 117 -11.57 11.19 -10.03
CA GLU A 117 -12.32 12.00 -9.07
C GLU A 117 -12.44 13.46 -9.50
N CYS A 118 -11.40 14.04 -10.05
CA CYS A 118 -11.45 15.39 -10.58
C CYS A 118 -12.47 15.49 -11.71
N LYS A 119 -12.51 14.53 -12.61
CA LYS A 119 -13.50 14.48 -13.70
C LYS A 119 -14.92 14.34 -13.14
N ARG A 120 -15.11 13.53 -12.11
CA ARG A 120 -16.41 13.33 -11.48
C ARG A 120 -16.90 14.61 -10.81
N ALA A 121 -16.04 15.30 -10.09
CA ALA A 121 -16.36 16.58 -9.48
C ALA A 121 -16.79 17.60 -10.53
N ASN A 122 -16.09 17.67 -11.66
CA ASN A 122 -16.43 18.57 -12.75
C ASN A 122 -17.78 18.25 -13.41
N THR A 123 -18.19 16.99 -13.41
CA THR A 123 -19.48 16.60 -13.99
C THR A 123 -20.64 16.81 -13.03
N HIS A 124 -20.40 16.98 -11.75
CA HIS A 124 -21.43 17.23 -10.75
C HIS A 124 -21.66 18.69 -10.45
N THR A 125 -20.87 19.56 -11.04
CA THR A 125 -21.07 21.00 -10.97
C THR A 125 -21.86 21.49 -12.17
#